data_c9937d919e2a6c18b751283ce61240a3
#
_entry.id   c9937d919e2a6c18b751283ce61240a3
#
_cell.length_a   1.000
_cell.length_b   1.000
_cell.length_c   1.000
_cell.angle_alpha   90.00
_cell.angle_beta   90.00
_cell.angle_gamma   90.00
#
_symmetry.space_group_name_H-M   'P 1'
#
loop_
_entity.id
_entity.type
_entity.pdbx_description
1 polymer ?
#
loop_
_entity_poly.entity_id
_entity_poly.type
_entity_poly.pdbx_seq_one_letter_code
_entity_poly.pdbx_strand_id
1 'polypeptide(L)'
;MVRADDVLAVADTLRTHPQLKFEQLVDLCGVDYRDHGGSSDAVRAPGTRFAVVYHLLSVSQNCRLRLRVFAADDELPVVDSVTGIWPGVNWFEREAFDLFGIVFPGHPDLRRILTDYGFIGHPFRKDFPVSGYVEMRYDPEQARVIYQPVSIEPREIVPRVIRERHYGDVE
;
A
#
# COMPACT_ATOMS: atom_id res chain seq x y z
N MET A 1 -5.93 -7.60 -13.34
CA MET A 1 -6.65 -7.23 -12.11
C MET A 1 -7.43 -8.43 -11.62
N VAL A 2 -7.54 -8.58 -10.30
CA VAL A 2 -8.29 -9.68 -9.65
C VAL A 2 -9.18 -9.08 -8.57
N ARG A 3 -10.33 -9.67 -8.33
CA ARG A 3 -11.22 -9.29 -7.23
C ARG A 3 -10.64 -9.78 -5.90
N ALA A 4 -10.93 -9.10 -4.81
CA ALA A 4 -10.47 -9.50 -3.48
C ALA A 4 -10.90 -10.93 -3.12
N ASP A 5 -12.15 -11.30 -3.46
CA ASP A 5 -12.72 -12.62 -3.19
C ASP A 5 -12.01 -13.76 -3.91
N ASP A 6 -11.36 -13.47 -5.04
CA ASP A 6 -10.71 -14.48 -5.89
C ASP A 6 -9.19 -14.60 -5.64
N VAL A 7 -8.63 -13.77 -4.75
CA VAL A 7 -7.18 -13.64 -4.60
C VAL A 7 -6.50 -14.95 -4.24
N LEU A 8 -7.07 -15.73 -3.31
CA LEU A 8 -6.48 -17.01 -2.87
C LEU A 8 -6.46 -18.04 -3.99
N ALA A 9 -7.57 -18.19 -4.71
CA ALA A 9 -7.67 -19.14 -5.82
C ALA A 9 -6.73 -18.79 -6.97
N VAL A 10 -6.64 -17.50 -7.30
CA VAL A 10 -5.72 -17.00 -8.32
C VAL A 10 -4.26 -17.17 -7.88
N ALA A 11 -3.93 -16.82 -6.64
CA ALA A 11 -2.57 -16.93 -6.09
C ALA A 11 -2.09 -18.40 -6.06
N ASP A 12 -2.95 -19.32 -5.62
CA ASP A 12 -2.64 -20.74 -5.63
C ASP A 12 -2.41 -21.24 -7.06
N THR A 13 -3.28 -20.88 -8.00
CA THR A 13 -3.11 -21.23 -9.42
C THR A 13 -1.81 -20.67 -9.99
N LEU A 14 -1.47 -19.41 -9.71
CA LEU A 14 -0.24 -18.78 -10.19
C LEU A 14 1.00 -19.52 -9.69
N ARG A 15 0.97 -20.00 -8.44
CA ARG A 15 2.09 -20.73 -7.85
C ARG A 15 2.20 -22.17 -8.34
N THR A 16 1.06 -22.88 -8.41
CA THR A 16 1.06 -24.35 -8.59
C THR A 16 0.97 -24.80 -10.04
N HIS A 17 0.36 -23.98 -10.93
CA HIS A 17 0.14 -24.36 -12.33
C HIS A 17 1.48 -24.61 -13.06
N PRO A 18 1.65 -25.74 -13.76
CA PRO A 18 2.93 -26.14 -14.37
C PRO A 18 3.52 -25.15 -15.38
N GLN A 19 2.66 -24.40 -16.08
CA GLN A 19 3.07 -23.42 -17.09
C GLN A 19 3.32 -22.02 -16.50
N LEU A 20 2.90 -21.75 -15.27
CA LEU A 20 3.02 -20.43 -14.64
C LEU A 20 4.15 -20.41 -13.60
N LYS A 21 4.08 -21.26 -12.58
CA LYS A 21 5.12 -21.48 -11.57
C LYS A 21 5.71 -20.17 -11.03
N PHE A 22 4.86 -19.27 -10.50
CA PHE A 22 5.35 -18.09 -9.80
C PHE A 22 5.80 -18.48 -8.39
N GLU A 23 7.01 -19.02 -8.30
CA GLU A 23 7.56 -19.58 -7.06
C GLU A 23 7.84 -18.51 -6.02
N GLN A 24 8.19 -17.29 -6.47
CA GLN A 24 8.62 -16.23 -5.59
C GLN A 24 7.69 -15.03 -5.63
N LEU A 25 7.25 -14.59 -4.46
CA LEU A 25 6.74 -13.25 -4.27
C LEU A 25 7.94 -12.34 -3.99
N VAL A 26 8.15 -11.36 -4.87
CA VAL A 26 9.28 -10.41 -4.79
C VAL A 26 8.93 -9.27 -3.86
N ASP A 27 7.69 -8.77 -3.97
CA ASP A 27 7.23 -7.59 -3.25
C ASP A 27 5.70 -7.56 -3.17
N LEU A 28 5.18 -6.93 -2.12
CA LEU A 28 3.79 -6.56 -1.97
C LEU A 28 3.72 -5.15 -1.41
N CYS A 29 2.91 -4.29 -2.00
CA CYS A 29 2.64 -2.96 -1.44
C CYS A 29 1.16 -2.60 -1.47
N GLY A 30 0.72 -1.83 -0.48
CA GLY A 30 -0.57 -1.14 -0.48
C GLY A 30 -0.52 0.11 -1.37
N VAL A 31 -1.65 0.51 -1.93
CA VAL A 31 -1.80 1.75 -2.71
C VAL A 31 -3.13 2.41 -2.38
N ASP A 32 -3.10 3.71 -2.10
CA ASP A 32 -4.29 4.55 -1.99
C ASP A 32 -4.47 5.38 -3.27
N TYR A 33 -5.58 5.15 -3.98
CA TYR A 33 -5.92 5.82 -5.23
C TYR A 33 -6.83 7.03 -5.04
N ARG A 34 -7.10 7.51 -3.81
CA ARG A 34 -8.05 8.59 -3.52
C ARG A 34 -7.91 9.78 -4.49
N ASP A 35 -6.70 10.30 -4.63
CA ASP A 35 -6.42 11.51 -5.42
C ASP A 35 -5.87 11.21 -6.83
N HIS A 36 -5.98 9.96 -7.26
CA HIS A 36 -5.52 9.55 -8.59
C HIS A 36 -6.54 9.99 -9.65
N GLY A 37 -6.50 11.26 -9.99
CA GLY A 37 -7.30 11.89 -11.03
C GLY A 37 -6.68 11.71 -12.41
N GLY A 38 -6.67 10.50 -12.93
CA GLY A 38 -6.27 10.26 -14.30
C GLY A 38 -7.46 9.77 -15.12
N SER A 39 -7.58 10.26 -16.32
CA SER A 39 -8.53 9.85 -17.35
C SER A 39 -8.38 8.37 -17.81
N SER A 40 -7.75 7.53 -17.03
CA SER A 40 -7.62 6.10 -17.32
C SER A 40 -8.53 5.28 -16.40
N ASP A 41 -9.84 5.46 -16.52
CA ASP A 41 -10.86 4.64 -15.84
C ASP A 41 -10.70 3.13 -16.13
N ALA A 42 -9.94 2.79 -17.16
CA ALA A 42 -9.64 1.42 -17.52
C ALA A 42 -8.71 0.67 -16.55
N VAL A 43 -8.04 1.37 -15.63
CA VAL A 43 -7.03 0.78 -14.72
C VAL A 43 -7.55 0.61 -13.29
N ARG A 44 -8.62 1.30 -12.95
CA ARG A 44 -9.22 1.28 -11.61
C ARG A 44 -10.64 0.71 -11.68
N ALA A 45 -10.97 -0.18 -10.77
CA ALA A 45 -12.37 -0.57 -10.58
C ALA A 45 -13.15 0.62 -9.99
N PRO A 46 -14.31 1.01 -10.56
CA PRO A 46 -15.10 2.12 -10.05
C PRO A 46 -15.43 1.93 -8.57
N GLY A 47 -15.25 2.98 -7.78
CA GLY A 47 -15.59 2.98 -6.34
C GLY A 47 -14.56 2.34 -5.43
N THR A 48 -13.43 1.82 -5.93
CA THR A 48 -12.39 1.23 -5.11
C THR A 48 -11.22 2.19 -4.91
N ARG A 49 -10.89 2.44 -3.65
CA ARG A 49 -9.83 3.35 -3.24
C ARG A 49 -8.51 2.61 -2.97
N PHE A 50 -8.59 1.49 -2.26
CA PHE A 50 -7.39 0.76 -1.85
C PHE A 50 -7.13 -0.45 -2.73
N ALA A 51 -5.85 -0.67 -3.04
CA ALA A 51 -5.42 -1.88 -3.72
C ALA A 51 -4.15 -2.44 -3.09
N VAL A 52 -3.99 -3.76 -3.22
CA VAL A 52 -2.75 -4.47 -2.94
C VAL A 52 -2.12 -4.87 -4.26
N VAL A 53 -0.85 -4.56 -4.43
CA VAL A 53 -0.07 -4.85 -5.63
C VAL A 53 0.99 -5.89 -5.29
N TYR A 54 0.92 -7.02 -5.95
CA TYR A 54 1.87 -8.12 -5.79
C TYR A 54 2.83 -8.14 -6.98
N HIS A 55 4.11 -8.29 -6.74
CA HIS A 55 5.12 -8.55 -7.75
C HIS A 55 5.63 -9.98 -7.61
N LEU A 56 5.32 -10.78 -8.61
CA LEU A 56 5.63 -12.20 -8.63
C LEU A 56 6.72 -12.50 -9.65
N LEU A 57 7.56 -13.47 -9.33
CA LEU A 57 8.62 -13.96 -10.20
C LEU A 57 8.49 -15.48 -10.37
N SER A 58 8.43 -15.91 -11.61
CA SER A 58 8.68 -17.30 -11.99
C SER A 58 10.15 -17.42 -12.36
N VAL A 59 10.91 -18.08 -11.51
CA VAL A 59 12.35 -18.34 -11.75
C VAL A 59 12.50 -19.36 -12.87
N SER A 60 11.69 -20.42 -12.83
CA SER A 60 11.74 -21.49 -13.82
C SER A 60 11.31 -21.07 -15.23
N GLN A 61 10.39 -20.09 -15.35
CA GLN A 61 9.91 -19.56 -16.63
C GLN A 61 10.58 -18.24 -17.02
N ASN A 62 11.43 -17.67 -16.15
CA ASN A 62 12.08 -16.38 -16.32
C ASN A 62 11.09 -15.25 -16.68
N CYS A 63 9.96 -15.19 -15.99
CA CYS A 63 8.95 -14.16 -16.22
C CYS A 63 8.48 -13.52 -14.92
N ARG A 64 7.98 -12.27 -15.04
CA ARG A 64 7.46 -11.49 -13.92
C ARG A 64 6.01 -11.12 -14.19
N LEU A 65 5.25 -11.07 -13.10
CA LEU A 65 3.84 -10.67 -13.13
C LEU A 65 3.59 -9.62 -12.07
N ARG A 66 2.87 -8.55 -12.44
CA ARG A 66 2.26 -7.62 -11.50
C ARG A 66 0.78 -7.94 -11.38
N LEU A 67 0.35 -8.37 -10.22
CA LEU A 67 -1.04 -8.60 -9.87
C LEU A 67 -1.56 -7.42 -9.05
N ARG A 68 -2.74 -6.88 -9.37
CA ARG A 68 -3.44 -5.88 -8.56
C ARG A 68 -4.77 -6.44 -8.10
N VAL A 69 -5.01 -6.30 -6.79
CA VAL A 69 -6.23 -6.70 -6.11
C VAL A 69 -6.81 -5.47 -5.44
N PHE A 70 -8.03 -5.09 -5.82
CA PHE A 70 -8.72 -3.97 -5.20
C PHE A 70 -9.56 -4.48 -4.03
N ALA A 71 -9.47 -3.79 -2.89
CA ALA A 71 -10.40 -3.99 -1.78
C ALA A 71 -11.78 -3.42 -2.17
N ALA A 72 -12.84 -4.12 -1.78
CA ALA A 72 -14.20 -3.72 -2.14
C ALA A 72 -14.74 -2.57 -1.30
N ASP A 73 -14.19 -2.35 -0.11
CA ASP A 73 -14.62 -1.34 0.85
C ASP A 73 -13.53 -0.29 1.06
N ASP A 74 -13.90 0.99 1.00
CA ASP A 74 -13.00 2.13 1.18
C ASP A 74 -12.83 2.52 2.67
N GLU A 75 -13.74 2.15 3.55
CA GLU A 75 -13.65 2.41 4.99
C GLU A 75 -12.85 1.30 5.69
N LEU A 76 -13.20 0.05 5.40
CA LEU A 76 -12.51 -1.13 5.91
C LEU A 76 -11.98 -1.98 4.75
N PRO A 77 -10.83 -1.61 4.16
CA PRO A 77 -10.26 -2.39 3.06
C PRO A 77 -9.77 -3.75 3.53
N VAL A 78 -10.30 -4.80 2.93
CA VAL A 78 -10.01 -6.20 3.28
C VAL A 78 -9.54 -6.94 2.05
N VAL A 79 -8.45 -7.72 2.19
CA VAL A 79 -7.92 -8.64 1.17
C VAL A 79 -7.36 -9.86 1.90
N ASP A 80 -7.74 -11.06 1.50
CA ASP A 80 -7.27 -12.28 2.15
C ASP A 80 -5.74 -12.43 2.10
N SER A 81 -5.17 -12.90 3.21
CA SER A 81 -3.73 -13.13 3.33
C SER A 81 -3.25 -14.27 2.44
N VAL A 82 -2.17 -14.04 1.73
CA VAL A 82 -1.50 -15.07 0.91
C VAL A 82 -0.26 -15.67 1.60
N THR A 83 -0.12 -15.50 2.91
CA THR A 83 0.99 -16.07 3.70
C THR A 83 1.06 -17.60 3.62
N GLY A 84 -0.08 -18.28 3.49
CA GLY A 84 -0.13 -19.73 3.27
C GLY A 84 0.41 -20.16 1.92
N ILE A 85 0.44 -19.26 0.94
CA ILE A 85 0.95 -19.51 -0.42
C ILE A 85 2.42 -19.08 -0.53
N TRP A 86 2.75 -17.85 -0.14
CA TRP A 86 4.12 -17.33 -0.09
C TRP A 86 4.46 -16.84 1.32
N PRO A 87 5.11 -17.66 2.16
CA PRO A 87 5.41 -17.26 3.55
C PRO A 87 6.19 -15.94 3.70
N GLY A 88 6.99 -15.59 2.70
CA GLY A 88 7.75 -14.33 2.69
C GLY A 88 6.90 -13.06 2.66
N VAL A 89 5.60 -13.18 2.36
CA VAL A 89 4.68 -12.03 2.31
C VAL A 89 4.33 -11.46 3.69
N ASN A 90 4.58 -12.21 4.75
CA ASN A 90 4.17 -11.87 6.11
C ASN A 90 4.46 -10.40 6.49
N TRP A 91 5.70 -9.96 6.29
CA TRP A 91 6.11 -8.60 6.66
C TRP A 91 5.52 -7.53 5.72
N PHE A 92 5.36 -7.83 4.45
CA PHE A 92 4.77 -6.92 3.48
C PHE A 92 3.27 -6.69 3.75
N GLU A 93 2.52 -7.74 4.13
CA GLU A 93 1.12 -7.59 4.54
C GLU A 93 1.00 -6.77 5.82
N ARG A 94 1.88 -6.95 6.79
CA ARG A 94 1.95 -6.12 7.99
C ARG A 94 2.27 -4.66 7.67
N GLU A 95 3.17 -4.41 6.72
CA GLU A 95 3.49 -3.05 6.24
C GLU A 95 2.26 -2.41 5.58
N ALA A 96 1.57 -3.11 4.69
CA ALA A 96 0.36 -2.61 4.05
C ALA A 96 -0.77 -2.37 5.06
N PHE A 97 -0.91 -3.21 6.08
CA PHE A 97 -1.81 -2.98 7.20
C PHE A 97 -1.42 -1.74 8.00
N ASP A 98 -0.16 -1.61 8.38
CA ASP A 98 0.31 -0.51 9.20
C ASP A 98 0.16 0.85 8.51
N LEU A 99 0.60 0.94 7.25
CA LEU A 99 0.67 2.20 6.52
C LEU A 99 -0.64 2.63 5.86
N PHE A 100 -1.48 1.67 5.44
CA PHE A 100 -2.74 1.94 4.71
C PHE A 100 -3.99 1.48 5.44
N GLY A 101 -3.88 0.63 6.46
CA GLY A 101 -5.01 0.04 7.17
C GLY A 101 -5.73 -1.05 6.38
N ILE A 102 -5.04 -1.71 5.45
CA ILE A 102 -5.59 -2.85 4.73
C ILE A 102 -5.53 -4.07 5.65
N VAL A 103 -6.66 -4.70 5.90
CA VAL A 103 -6.76 -5.88 6.76
C VAL A 103 -6.57 -7.14 5.94
N PHE A 104 -5.78 -8.09 6.48
CA PHE A 104 -5.48 -9.37 5.83
C PHE A 104 -6.01 -10.55 6.66
N PRO A 105 -7.28 -10.97 6.47
CA PRO A 105 -7.80 -12.17 7.11
C PRO A 105 -6.93 -13.40 6.79
N GLY A 106 -6.73 -14.25 7.81
CA GLY A 106 -5.85 -15.43 7.66
C GLY A 106 -4.36 -15.16 7.90
N HIS A 107 -3.94 -13.90 8.09
CA HIS A 107 -2.58 -13.60 8.49
C HIS A 107 -2.30 -14.09 9.92
N PRO A 108 -1.20 -14.80 10.18
CA PRO A 108 -0.94 -15.43 11.48
C PRO A 108 -0.65 -14.45 12.62
N ASP A 109 -0.12 -13.24 12.30
CA ASP A 109 0.27 -12.23 13.30
C ASP A 109 0.19 -10.82 12.69
N LEU A 110 -1.04 -10.36 12.41
CA LEU A 110 -1.27 -9.03 11.82
C LEU A 110 -1.16 -7.95 12.88
N ARG A 111 -0.03 -7.26 12.90
CA ARG A 111 0.27 -6.15 13.82
C ARG A 111 1.14 -5.11 13.14
N ARG A 112 1.19 -3.90 13.68
CA ARG A 112 2.06 -2.83 13.17
C ARG A 112 3.53 -3.26 13.13
N ILE A 113 4.29 -2.71 12.19
CA ILE A 113 5.71 -3.05 11.97
C ILE A 113 6.61 -1.82 11.87
N LEU A 114 6.14 -0.73 11.30
CA LEU A 114 6.93 0.49 11.05
C LEU A 114 6.53 1.63 11.97
N THR A 115 5.24 1.79 12.26
CA THR A 115 4.78 2.84 13.17
C THR A 115 4.86 2.39 14.63
N ASP A 116 4.95 3.37 15.54
CA ASP A 116 4.96 3.12 16.98
C ASP A 116 3.62 2.53 17.47
N TYR A 117 3.64 1.81 18.60
CA TYR A 117 2.45 1.21 19.22
C TYR A 117 1.36 2.22 19.56
N GLY A 118 1.76 3.44 19.91
CA GLY A 118 0.85 4.56 20.19
C GLY A 118 0.42 5.36 18.97
N PHE A 119 0.89 5.02 17.77
CA PHE A 119 0.57 5.77 16.57
C PHE A 119 -0.90 5.62 16.17
N ILE A 120 -1.60 6.75 15.96
CA ILE A 120 -3.00 6.78 15.58
C ILE A 120 -3.13 7.10 14.11
N GLY A 121 -3.79 6.21 13.36
CA GLY A 121 -4.05 6.34 11.93
C GLY A 121 -3.09 5.53 11.06
N HIS A 122 -3.09 5.83 9.76
CA HIS A 122 -2.33 5.15 8.72
C HIS A 122 -1.64 6.20 7.85
N PRO A 123 -0.31 6.38 7.98
CA PRO A 123 0.38 7.57 7.48
C PRO A 123 0.49 7.65 5.96
N PHE A 124 0.27 6.57 5.22
CA PHE A 124 0.33 6.58 3.75
C PHE A 124 -1.04 6.74 3.09
N ARG A 125 -2.12 6.82 3.87
CA ARG A 125 -3.41 7.25 3.34
C ARG A 125 -3.31 8.70 2.86
N LYS A 126 -3.91 9.01 1.72
CA LYS A 126 -3.87 10.35 1.11
C LYS A 126 -4.59 11.42 1.93
N ASP A 127 -5.48 11.02 2.82
CA ASP A 127 -6.17 11.89 3.78
C ASP A 127 -5.40 12.06 5.10
N PHE A 128 -4.29 11.37 5.29
CA PHE A 128 -3.44 11.56 6.46
C PHE A 128 -2.52 12.78 6.22
N PRO A 129 -2.45 13.75 7.15
CA PRO A 129 -1.61 14.94 6.97
C PRO A 129 -0.12 14.57 6.98
N VAL A 130 0.65 15.20 6.09
CA VAL A 130 2.10 14.94 5.93
C VAL A 130 2.87 15.16 7.23
N SER A 131 2.50 16.18 8.00
CA SER A 131 3.12 16.48 9.31
C SER A 131 2.60 15.60 10.46
N GLY A 132 1.56 14.77 10.21
CA GLY A 132 0.89 14.01 11.26
C GLY A 132 0.00 14.87 12.16
N TYR A 133 -0.50 14.30 13.25
CA TYR A 133 -1.33 14.99 14.26
C TYR A 133 -0.56 15.26 15.54
N VAL A 134 0.46 14.45 15.81
CA VAL A 134 1.23 14.43 17.05
C VAL A 134 2.70 14.36 16.71
N GLU A 135 3.50 15.13 17.43
CA GLU A 135 4.95 15.08 17.39
C GLU A 135 5.53 14.63 18.73
N MET A 136 6.71 14.04 18.71
CA MET A 136 7.46 13.69 19.90
C MET A 136 8.51 14.77 20.19
N ARG A 137 8.56 15.23 21.44
CA ARG A 137 9.53 16.19 21.91
C ARG A 137 10.18 15.71 23.20
N TYR A 138 11.47 15.92 23.33
CA TYR A 138 12.14 15.72 24.62
C TYR A 138 11.85 16.89 25.55
N ASP A 139 11.31 16.59 26.73
CA ASP A 139 11.10 17.54 27.80
C ASP A 139 12.28 17.44 28.79
N PRO A 140 13.15 18.46 28.85
CA PRO A 140 14.32 18.43 29.74
C PRO A 140 13.96 18.56 31.22
N GLU A 141 12.82 19.17 31.58
CA GLU A 141 12.38 19.30 32.97
C GLU A 141 11.89 17.95 33.53
N GLN A 142 11.16 17.19 32.71
CA GLN A 142 10.69 15.87 33.08
C GLN A 142 11.67 14.74 32.70
N ALA A 143 12.78 15.07 32.03
CA ALA A 143 13.80 14.14 31.54
C ALA A 143 13.22 12.96 30.77
N ARG A 144 12.17 13.19 29.93
CA ARG A 144 11.47 12.18 29.14
C ARG A 144 10.96 12.73 27.80
N VAL A 145 10.64 11.80 26.88
CA VAL A 145 9.93 12.13 25.65
C VAL A 145 8.44 12.28 25.98
N ILE A 146 7.85 13.37 25.50
CA ILE A 146 6.42 13.66 25.60
C ILE A 146 5.80 13.75 24.19
N TYR A 147 4.51 13.46 24.10
CA TYR A 147 3.72 13.66 22.90
C TYR A 147 2.99 15.01 23.03
N GLN A 148 3.04 15.79 21.96
CA GLN A 148 2.31 17.05 21.87
C GLN A 148 1.65 17.19 20.50
N PRO A 149 0.61 18.04 20.33
CA PRO A 149 0.06 18.35 19.03
C PRO A 149 1.17 18.89 18.11
N VAL A 150 1.11 18.49 16.82
CA VAL A 150 2.12 18.93 15.85
C VAL A 150 2.13 20.45 15.69
N SER A 151 3.32 21.04 15.74
CA SER A 151 3.56 22.48 15.53
C SER A 151 4.25 22.80 14.19
N ILE A 152 4.53 21.77 13.39
CA ILE A 152 5.26 21.89 12.12
C ILE A 152 4.30 22.46 11.07
N GLU A 153 4.63 23.63 10.51
CA GLU A 153 3.94 24.18 9.38
C GLU A 153 4.37 23.48 8.09
N PRO A 154 3.41 22.94 7.28
CA PRO A 154 3.73 22.32 6.00
C PRO A 154 4.38 23.36 5.07
N ARG A 155 5.52 23.01 4.47
CA ARG A 155 6.20 23.85 3.48
C ARG A 155 6.01 23.25 2.10
N GLU A 156 5.43 24.01 1.18
CA GLU A 156 5.52 23.69 -0.25
C GLU A 156 6.89 24.14 -0.77
N ILE A 157 7.82 23.18 -0.92
CA ILE A 157 9.19 23.47 -1.31
C ILE A 157 9.33 23.55 -2.84
N VAL A 158 8.43 22.91 -3.59
CA VAL A 158 8.50 22.86 -5.06
C VAL A 158 7.26 23.51 -5.64
N PRO A 159 7.39 24.61 -6.40
CA PRO A 159 6.28 25.18 -7.14
C PRO A 159 5.78 24.12 -8.14
N ARG A 160 4.46 23.96 -8.24
CA ARG A 160 3.83 23.07 -9.21
C ARG A 160 4.16 23.55 -10.62
N VAL A 161 5.00 22.82 -11.33
CA VAL A 161 5.28 23.07 -12.74
C VAL A 161 4.12 22.48 -13.55
N ILE A 162 3.30 23.35 -14.14
CA ILE A 162 2.30 22.92 -15.12
C ILE A 162 3.05 22.74 -16.43
N ARG A 163 3.18 21.50 -16.89
CA ARG A 163 3.72 21.21 -18.22
C ARG A 163 2.59 21.44 -19.22
N GLU A 164 2.78 22.41 -20.08
CA GLU A 164 1.88 22.62 -21.22
C GLU A 164 1.99 21.44 -22.19
N ARG A 165 0.83 21.04 -22.78
CA ARG A 165 0.78 19.85 -23.66
C ARG A 165 1.57 20.00 -24.96
N HIS A 166 1.94 21.22 -25.33
CA HIS A 166 2.57 21.58 -26.59
C HIS A 166 3.98 22.16 -26.41
N TYR A 167 4.70 21.72 -25.38
CA TYR A 167 6.08 22.13 -25.19
C TYR A 167 6.96 21.47 -26.27
N GLY A 168 7.35 22.27 -27.27
CA GLY A 168 8.19 21.82 -28.37
C GLY A 168 7.55 21.94 -29.77
N ASP A 169 6.26 22.29 -29.87
CA ASP A 169 5.64 22.64 -31.15
C ASP A 169 6.11 24.08 -31.50
N VAL A 170 7.24 24.18 -32.18
CA VAL A 170 7.70 25.43 -32.81
C VAL A 170 7.15 25.39 -34.24
N GLU A 171 6.24 26.30 -34.57
CA GLU A 171 5.85 26.57 -35.96
C GLU A 171 7.04 27.06 -36.79
#